data_d31c0400d980cc12f23043be6349dc8e
#
_entry.id   d31c0400d980cc12f23043be6349dc8e
#
_cell.length_a   1.000
_cell.length_b   1.000
_cell.length_c   1.000
_cell.angle_alpha   90.00
_cell.angle_beta   90.00
_cell.angle_gamma   90.00
#
_symmetry.space_group_name_H-M   'P 1'
#
loop_
_entity.id
_entity.type
_entity.pdbx_description
1 polymer ?
#
loop_
_entity_poly.entity_id
_entity_poly.type
_entity_poly.pdbx_seq_one_letter_code
_entity_poly.pdbx_strand_id
1 'polypeptide(L)'
;MEGPFISVEKKGAQDERNIITCNEEVCRRFLDASKGLVKYVGIAPERNEDAVSFIRAMKDKVNISLAHTNAGYDKAMEAFQAGANHAVHLYNAMPAFTHRAPGVVGAVCDSEHVDVELICDGVHIHPSMVRATFKMMGADRMILISDSMRATGMPDGQYTLGGLDVNAVSYTHL
;
A
#
# COMPACT_ATOMS: atom_id res chain seq x y z
N MET A 1 -7.02 4.64 -3.73
CA MET A 1 -7.94 3.47 -3.65
C MET A 1 -7.12 2.29 -3.21
N GLU A 2 -7.38 1.77 -2.04
CA GLU A 2 -6.65 0.67 -1.42
C GLU A 2 -7.43 -0.63 -1.65
N GLY A 3 -6.95 -1.45 -2.56
CA GLY A 3 -7.72 -2.56 -3.14
C GLY A 3 -8.63 -2.10 -4.30
N PRO A 4 -9.34 -3.05 -4.96
CA PRO A 4 -9.46 -4.48 -4.60
C PRO A 4 -8.31 -5.38 -5.11
N PHE A 5 -7.29 -4.86 -5.76
CA PHE A 5 -6.22 -5.61 -6.44
C PHE A 5 -5.07 -6.00 -5.52
N ILE A 6 -5.34 -6.30 -4.26
CA ILE A 6 -4.37 -6.56 -3.20
C ILE A 6 -4.19 -8.05 -2.91
N SER A 7 -3.22 -8.40 -2.07
CA SER A 7 -2.98 -9.77 -1.63
C SER A 7 -3.97 -10.20 -0.53
N VAL A 8 -4.57 -11.37 -0.67
CA VAL A 8 -5.40 -11.97 0.39
C VAL A 8 -4.56 -12.23 1.65
N GLU A 9 -3.29 -12.62 1.48
CA GLU A 9 -2.37 -12.89 2.58
C GLU A 9 -2.00 -11.63 3.37
N LYS A 10 -2.11 -10.46 2.74
CA LYS A 10 -1.74 -9.16 3.31
C LYS A 10 -2.94 -8.21 3.41
N LYS A 11 -4.16 -8.73 3.32
CA LYS A 11 -5.41 -7.94 3.25
C LYS A 11 -5.68 -7.03 4.46
N GLY A 12 -5.04 -7.30 5.60
CA GLY A 12 -5.34 -6.59 6.83
C GLY A 12 -6.82 -6.72 7.21
N ALA A 13 -7.48 -5.61 7.47
CA ALA A 13 -8.90 -5.56 7.81
C ALA A 13 -9.85 -5.56 6.60
N GLN A 14 -9.36 -5.79 5.38
CA GLN A 14 -10.22 -5.84 4.19
C GLN A 14 -10.89 -7.20 4.04
N ASP A 15 -12.13 -7.20 3.54
CA ASP A 15 -12.89 -8.42 3.28
C ASP A 15 -12.36 -9.13 2.04
N GLU A 16 -11.86 -10.36 2.21
CA GLU A 16 -11.27 -11.15 1.12
C GLU A 16 -12.22 -11.43 -0.03
N ARG A 17 -13.54 -11.42 0.22
CA ARG A 17 -14.55 -11.61 -0.82
C ARG A 17 -14.56 -10.51 -1.88
N ASN A 18 -14.01 -9.36 -1.56
CA ASN A 18 -13.91 -8.20 -2.45
C ASN A 18 -12.55 -8.11 -3.15
N ILE A 19 -11.60 -9.00 -2.83
CA ILE A 19 -10.25 -8.98 -3.41
C ILE A 19 -10.27 -9.74 -4.74
N ILE A 20 -9.78 -9.07 -5.78
CA ILE A 20 -9.67 -9.62 -7.12
C ILE A 20 -8.27 -9.40 -7.70
N THR A 21 -7.93 -10.11 -8.76
CA THR A 21 -6.70 -9.85 -9.52
C THR A 21 -6.81 -8.55 -10.31
N CYS A 22 -5.67 -7.95 -10.69
CA CYS A 22 -5.64 -6.75 -11.51
C CYS A 22 -6.46 -6.95 -12.79
N ASN A 23 -7.38 -6.02 -13.03
CA ASN A 23 -8.25 -6.05 -14.20
C ASN A 23 -8.44 -4.61 -14.71
N GLU A 24 -8.01 -4.37 -15.95
CA GLU A 24 -8.02 -3.03 -16.54
C GLU A 24 -9.44 -2.48 -16.69
N GLU A 25 -10.40 -3.29 -17.15
CA GLU A 25 -11.79 -2.86 -17.34
C GLU A 25 -12.43 -2.46 -15.99
N VAL A 26 -12.25 -3.30 -14.96
CA VAL A 26 -12.75 -2.99 -13.61
C VAL A 26 -12.09 -1.72 -13.06
N CYS A 27 -10.78 -1.56 -13.24
CA CYS A 27 -10.07 -0.36 -12.80
C CYS A 27 -10.63 0.90 -13.50
N ARG A 28 -10.82 0.86 -14.83
CA ARG A 28 -11.41 1.98 -15.59
C ARG A 28 -12.80 2.34 -15.07
N ARG A 29 -13.65 1.36 -14.79
CA ARG A 29 -14.98 1.60 -14.22
C ARG A 29 -14.93 2.33 -12.87
N PHE A 30 -13.96 1.98 -12.01
CA PHE A 30 -13.76 2.71 -10.75
C PHE A 30 -13.28 4.15 -10.98
N LEU A 31 -12.34 4.35 -11.91
CA LEU A 31 -11.87 5.70 -12.25
C LEU A 31 -13.01 6.58 -12.79
N ASP A 32 -13.82 6.05 -13.70
CA ASP A 32 -14.97 6.76 -14.28
C ASP A 32 -16.03 7.08 -13.21
N ALA A 33 -16.37 6.09 -12.37
CA ALA A 33 -17.31 6.28 -11.28
C ALA A 33 -16.83 7.31 -10.24
N SER A 34 -15.52 7.42 -10.04
CA SER A 34 -14.90 8.37 -9.12
C SER A 34 -14.94 9.82 -9.62
N LYS A 35 -15.25 10.05 -10.90
CA LYS A 35 -15.22 11.38 -11.54
C LYS A 35 -13.90 12.12 -11.30
N GLY A 36 -12.79 11.40 -11.37
CA GLY A 36 -11.43 11.93 -11.23
C GLY A 36 -10.97 12.13 -9.77
N LEU A 37 -11.71 11.62 -8.77
CA LEU A 37 -11.29 11.68 -7.37
C LEU A 37 -10.22 10.65 -7.03
N VAL A 38 -10.23 9.46 -7.67
CA VAL A 38 -9.20 8.45 -7.48
C VAL A 38 -7.91 8.90 -8.18
N LYS A 39 -6.84 9.07 -7.40
CA LYS A 39 -5.51 9.49 -7.87
C LYS A 39 -4.47 8.38 -7.78
N TYR A 40 -4.70 7.42 -6.89
CA TYR A 40 -3.82 6.28 -6.65
C TYR A 40 -4.63 4.98 -6.59
N VAL A 41 -4.08 3.92 -7.17
CA VAL A 41 -4.65 2.56 -7.12
C VAL A 41 -3.60 1.61 -6.56
N GLY A 42 -3.90 1.02 -5.40
CA GLY A 42 -3.05 0.04 -4.73
C GLY A 42 -3.20 -1.35 -5.36
N ILE A 43 -2.07 -2.00 -5.64
CA ILE A 43 -2.00 -3.34 -6.19
C ILE A 43 -0.98 -4.22 -5.46
N ALA A 44 -1.20 -5.53 -5.51
CA ALA A 44 -0.25 -6.57 -5.14
C ALA A 44 0.27 -7.27 -6.41
N PRO A 45 1.44 -6.90 -6.94
CA PRO A 45 1.89 -7.36 -8.25
C PRO A 45 2.15 -8.87 -8.32
N GLU A 46 2.41 -9.53 -7.20
CA GLU A 46 2.61 -10.98 -7.14
C GLU A 46 1.33 -11.78 -7.36
N ARG A 47 0.18 -11.15 -7.19
CA ARG A 47 -1.14 -11.78 -7.37
C ARG A 47 -1.55 -11.93 -8.83
N ASN A 48 -0.79 -11.36 -9.74
CA ASN A 48 -1.17 -11.27 -11.14
C ASN A 48 0.01 -11.57 -12.06
N GLU A 49 -0.10 -12.59 -12.89
CA GLU A 49 0.94 -12.91 -13.88
C GLU A 49 1.19 -11.73 -14.82
N ASP A 50 0.13 -10.97 -15.14
CA ASP A 50 0.16 -9.81 -16.03
C ASP A 50 0.21 -8.45 -15.30
N ALA A 51 0.68 -8.38 -14.06
CA ALA A 51 0.75 -7.11 -13.32
C ALA A 51 1.50 -6.02 -14.08
N VAL A 52 2.59 -6.38 -14.76
CA VAL A 52 3.39 -5.47 -15.60
C VAL A 52 2.54 -4.88 -16.75
N SER A 53 1.75 -5.70 -17.42
CA SER A 53 0.87 -5.25 -18.51
C SER A 53 -0.21 -4.31 -17.96
N PHE A 54 -0.82 -4.66 -16.84
CA PHE A 54 -1.80 -3.80 -16.16
C PHE A 54 -1.19 -2.43 -15.78
N ILE A 55 0.00 -2.43 -15.16
CA ILE A 55 0.68 -1.19 -14.77
C ILE A 55 0.94 -0.31 -16.00
N ARG A 56 1.48 -0.88 -17.08
CA ARG A 56 1.75 -0.16 -18.33
C ARG A 56 0.50 0.44 -18.95
N ALA A 57 -0.64 -0.26 -18.89
CA ALA A 57 -1.92 0.19 -19.44
C ALA A 57 -2.56 1.32 -18.62
N MET A 58 -2.25 1.39 -17.33
CA MET A 58 -2.93 2.29 -16.38
C MET A 58 -2.08 3.47 -15.91
N LYS A 59 -0.74 3.41 -15.96
CA LYS A 59 0.18 4.41 -15.39
C LYS A 59 -0.03 5.85 -15.87
N ASP A 60 -0.52 6.02 -17.11
CA ASP A 60 -0.79 7.36 -17.67
C ASP A 60 -2.20 7.88 -17.31
N LYS A 61 -3.00 7.09 -16.59
CA LYS A 61 -4.37 7.41 -16.18
C LYS A 61 -4.52 7.63 -14.68
N VAL A 62 -3.72 6.91 -13.90
CA VAL A 62 -3.74 6.94 -12.44
C VAL A 62 -2.38 6.48 -11.92
N ASN A 63 -1.95 7.00 -10.77
CA ASN A 63 -0.74 6.50 -10.13
C ASN A 63 -0.97 5.08 -9.62
N ILE A 64 -0.02 4.19 -9.88
CA ILE A 64 -0.07 2.81 -9.41
C ILE A 64 0.84 2.68 -8.19
N SER A 65 0.25 2.18 -7.12
CA SER A 65 0.92 1.98 -5.84
C SER A 65 1.10 0.50 -5.53
N LEU A 66 2.22 0.12 -4.93
CA LEU A 66 2.32 -1.18 -4.27
C LEU A 66 1.71 -1.07 -2.87
N ALA A 67 0.71 -1.90 -2.59
CA ALA A 67 -0.08 -1.88 -1.36
C ALA A 67 -0.53 -3.29 -0.97
N HIS A 68 -0.54 -3.62 0.34
CA HIS A 68 -1.02 -4.91 0.82
C HIS A 68 -0.52 -6.08 -0.03
N THR A 69 0.79 -6.17 -0.14
CA THR A 69 1.48 -7.06 -1.09
C THR A 69 2.47 -7.98 -0.38
N ASN A 70 2.59 -9.20 -0.86
CA ASN A 70 3.62 -10.15 -0.46
C ASN A 70 4.76 -10.23 -1.49
N ALA A 71 4.90 -9.20 -2.34
CA ALA A 71 5.94 -9.15 -3.36
C ALA A 71 7.34 -9.16 -2.75
N GLY A 72 8.19 -10.02 -3.30
CA GLY A 72 9.64 -9.95 -3.08
C GLY A 72 10.28 -8.78 -3.84
N TYR A 73 11.58 -8.58 -3.64
CA TYR A 73 12.35 -7.50 -4.25
C TYR A 73 12.22 -7.48 -5.79
N ASP A 74 12.47 -8.60 -6.46
CA ASP A 74 12.46 -8.65 -7.93
C ASP A 74 11.09 -8.30 -8.51
N LYS A 75 10.01 -8.82 -7.91
CA LYS A 75 8.64 -8.54 -8.35
C LYS A 75 8.25 -7.07 -8.11
N ALA A 76 8.69 -6.47 -7.01
CA ALA A 76 8.49 -5.04 -6.75
C ALA A 76 9.28 -4.18 -7.75
N MET A 77 10.53 -4.54 -8.06
CA MET A 77 11.35 -3.87 -9.07
C MET A 77 10.73 -3.94 -10.47
N GLU A 78 10.21 -5.11 -10.88
CA GLU A 78 9.45 -5.25 -12.13
C GLU A 78 8.26 -4.27 -12.21
N ALA A 79 7.51 -4.15 -11.10
CA ALA A 79 6.36 -3.24 -11.03
C ALA A 79 6.80 -1.77 -11.12
N PHE A 80 7.84 -1.35 -10.41
CA PHE A 80 8.36 0.02 -10.48
C PHE A 80 8.95 0.34 -11.86
N GLN A 81 9.67 -0.57 -12.47
CA GLN A 81 10.18 -0.42 -13.84
C GLN A 81 9.05 -0.37 -14.89
N ALA A 82 7.92 -1.01 -14.62
CA ALA A 82 6.74 -0.93 -15.49
C ALA A 82 6.01 0.40 -15.40
N GLY A 83 6.22 1.17 -14.32
CA GLY A 83 5.65 2.50 -14.11
C GLY A 83 4.82 2.66 -12.83
N ALA A 84 4.82 1.70 -11.91
CA ALA A 84 4.36 1.95 -10.55
C ALA A 84 5.31 2.98 -9.90
N ASN A 85 4.74 3.96 -9.19
CA ASN A 85 5.49 5.12 -8.73
C ASN A 85 5.24 5.46 -7.26
N HIS A 86 4.63 4.54 -6.50
CA HIS A 86 4.24 4.82 -5.14
C HIS A 86 4.17 3.55 -4.29
N ALA A 87 4.50 3.64 -3.00
CA ALA A 87 4.37 2.57 -2.02
C ALA A 87 3.52 3.05 -0.84
N VAL A 88 2.42 2.34 -0.56
CA VAL A 88 1.44 2.67 0.49
C VAL A 88 1.97 2.19 1.84
N HIS A 89 1.81 2.99 2.91
CA HIS A 89 2.15 2.70 4.31
C HIS A 89 3.34 1.71 4.47
N LEU A 90 4.49 2.11 3.96
CA LEU A 90 5.71 1.28 3.88
C LEU A 90 5.95 0.47 5.16
N TYR A 91 6.39 -0.76 5.03
CA TYR A 91 6.54 -1.83 6.03
C TYR A 91 5.23 -2.53 6.41
N ASN A 92 4.09 -1.82 6.44
CA ASN A 92 2.82 -2.39 6.87
C ASN A 92 2.19 -3.21 5.75
N ALA A 93 1.63 -4.37 6.09
CA ALA A 93 1.06 -5.31 5.12
C ALA A 93 2.02 -5.66 3.96
N MET A 94 3.33 -5.73 4.24
CA MET A 94 4.42 -6.09 3.32
C MET A 94 5.31 -7.19 3.93
N PRO A 95 6.18 -7.85 3.15
CA PRO A 95 7.25 -8.69 3.68
C PRO A 95 8.22 -7.87 4.54
N ALA A 96 8.81 -8.53 5.55
CA ALA A 96 9.80 -7.88 6.40
C ALA A 96 11.05 -7.48 5.60
N PHE A 97 11.60 -6.29 5.90
CA PHE A 97 12.86 -5.82 5.35
C PHE A 97 14.03 -6.53 6.03
N THR A 98 14.68 -7.45 5.35
CA THR A 98 15.81 -8.20 5.89
C THR A 98 17.03 -8.11 4.98
N HIS A 99 18.20 -8.43 5.52
CA HIS A 99 19.47 -8.36 4.79
C HIS A 99 19.61 -9.32 3.60
N ARG A 100 18.75 -10.34 3.49
CA ARG A 100 18.76 -11.33 2.39
C ARG A 100 17.46 -11.31 1.59
N ALA A 101 16.40 -10.73 2.12
CA ALA A 101 15.11 -10.57 1.46
C ALA A 101 14.62 -9.14 1.71
N PRO A 102 15.09 -8.16 0.92
CA PRO A 102 14.80 -6.76 1.17
C PRO A 102 13.36 -6.36 0.77
N GLY A 103 12.66 -7.21 0.04
CA GLY A 103 11.25 -7.03 -0.30
C GLY A 103 10.96 -5.70 -1.00
N VAL A 104 9.74 -5.23 -0.82
CA VAL A 104 9.26 -3.93 -1.38
C VAL A 104 10.11 -2.77 -0.84
N VAL A 105 10.49 -2.80 0.43
CA VAL A 105 11.28 -1.72 1.06
C VAL A 105 12.62 -1.52 0.36
N GLY A 106 13.34 -2.62 0.08
CA GLY A 106 14.60 -2.56 -0.67
C GLY A 106 14.39 -2.08 -2.11
N ALA A 107 13.34 -2.56 -2.77
CA ALA A 107 13.02 -2.11 -4.13
C ALA A 107 12.70 -0.60 -4.20
N VAL A 108 12.02 -0.06 -3.19
CA VAL A 108 11.79 1.39 -3.07
C VAL A 108 13.09 2.17 -2.86
N CYS A 109 14.03 1.63 -2.05
CA CYS A 109 15.35 2.27 -1.87
C CYS A 109 16.09 2.43 -3.22
N ASP A 110 15.98 1.43 -4.09
CA ASP A 110 16.67 1.40 -5.38
C ASP A 110 15.88 2.05 -6.52
N SER A 111 14.68 2.62 -6.22
CA SER A 111 13.77 3.25 -7.20
C SER A 111 13.51 4.70 -6.82
N GLU A 112 14.38 5.63 -7.25
CA GLU A 112 14.34 7.05 -6.86
C GLU A 112 13.05 7.79 -7.25
N HIS A 113 12.33 7.29 -8.26
CA HIS A 113 11.07 7.87 -8.76
C HIS A 113 9.82 7.43 -7.96
N VAL A 114 10.00 6.60 -6.94
CA VAL A 114 8.88 6.04 -6.15
C VAL A 114 8.67 6.86 -4.89
N ASP A 115 7.49 7.45 -4.75
CA ASP A 115 7.05 8.12 -3.53
C ASP A 115 6.62 7.11 -2.46
N VAL A 116 6.76 7.47 -1.20
CA VAL A 116 6.64 6.55 -0.07
C VAL A 116 5.71 7.11 0.99
N GLU A 117 4.63 6.42 1.29
CA GLU A 117 3.83 6.72 2.46
C GLU A 117 4.43 6.11 3.72
N LEU A 118 4.43 6.86 4.81
CA LEU A 118 4.94 6.41 6.10
C LEU A 118 4.02 6.86 7.24
N ILE A 119 3.62 5.90 8.10
CA ILE A 119 2.88 6.16 9.32
C ILE A 119 3.89 6.44 10.44
N CYS A 120 3.92 7.67 10.94
CA CYS A 120 4.94 8.13 11.91
C CYS A 120 4.40 8.29 13.34
N ASP A 121 3.40 7.52 13.73
CA ASP A 121 2.73 7.59 15.03
C ASP A 121 3.53 6.99 16.20
N GLY A 122 4.62 6.29 15.90
CA GLY A 122 5.47 5.61 16.89
C GLY A 122 4.90 4.27 17.39
N VAL A 123 3.74 3.85 16.86
CA VAL A 123 3.07 2.57 17.14
C VAL A 123 3.29 1.59 15.98
N HIS A 124 2.87 1.98 14.77
CA HIS A 124 3.04 1.16 13.56
C HIS A 124 4.50 0.93 13.20
N ILE A 125 5.33 1.94 13.38
CA ILE A 125 6.75 1.90 13.05
C ILE A 125 7.56 2.47 14.21
N HIS A 126 8.55 1.71 14.67
CA HIS A 126 9.44 2.17 15.73
C HIS A 126 10.17 3.46 15.31
N PRO A 127 10.31 4.47 16.19
CA PRO A 127 10.90 5.78 15.83
C PRO A 127 12.31 5.72 15.22
N SER A 128 13.12 4.69 15.58
CA SER A 128 14.42 4.50 14.95
C SER A 128 14.31 4.09 13.49
N MET A 129 13.28 3.28 13.14
CA MET A 129 13.01 2.89 11.76
C MET A 129 12.47 4.05 10.93
N VAL A 130 11.64 4.92 11.52
CA VAL A 130 11.23 6.18 10.87
C VAL A 130 12.47 6.99 10.49
N ARG A 131 13.39 7.22 11.44
CA ARG A 131 14.63 7.95 11.14
C ARG A 131 15.53 7.27 10.11
N ALA A 132 15.61 5.93 10.15
CA ALA A 132 16.38 5.16 9.17
C ALA A 132 15.77 5.29 7.77
N THR A 133 14.44 5.22 7.65
CA THR A 133 13.73 5.35 6.38
C THR A 133 13.99 6.71 5.73
N PHE A 134 13.91 7.81 6.50
CA PHE A 134 14.25 9.13 5.99
C PHE A 134 15.70 9.24 5.51
N LYS A 135 16.64 8.56 6.18
CA LYS A 135 18.05 8.54 5.75
C LYS A 135 18.26 7.71 4.48
N MET A 136 17.53 6.63 4.31
CA MET A 136 17.64 5.74 3.14
C MET A 136 16.99 6.36 1.90
N MET A 137 15.84 7.00 2.06
CA MET A 137 14.99 7.40 0.94
C MET A 137 14.99 8.91 0.65
N GLY A 138 15.53 9.72 1.60
CA GLY A 138 15.43 11.17 1.53
C GLY A 138 14.04 11.69 1.94
N ALA A 139 13.93 12.99 2.21
CA ALA A 139 12.69 13.62 2.63
C ALA A 139 11.76 13.94 1.44
N ASP A 140 12.32 14.15 0.26
CA ASP A 140 11.59 14.65 -0.91
C ASP A 140 10.56 13.67 -1.48
N ARG A 141 10.73 12.38 -1.18
CA ARG A 141 9.82 11.30 -1.60
C ARG A 141 8.87 10.84 -0.50
N MET A 142 8.97 11.42 0.71
CA MET A 142 8.20 10.94 1.86
C MET A 142 6.84 11.62 1.95
N ILE A 143 5.79 10.82 2.05
CA ILE A 143 4.41 11.25 2.27
C ILE A 143 4.00 10.77 3.66
N LEU A 144 3.74 11.69 4.58
CA LEU A 144 3.29 11.34 5.92
C LEU A 144 1.79 11.11 5.92
N ILE A 145 1.39 9.95 6.42
CA ILE A 145 0.00 9.54 6.55
C ILE A 145 -0.31 9.07 7.96
N SER A 146 -1.56 9.09 8.35
CA SER A 146 -2.05 8.50 9.60
C SER A 146 -2.67 7.12 9.39
N ASP A 147 -3.18 6.86 8.21
CA ASP A 147 -4.00 5.68 7.90
C ASP A 147 -5.19 5.51 8.86
N SER A 148 -5.76 6.63 9.26
CA SER A 148 -6.81 6.70 10.28
C SER A 148 -8.13 6.10 9.80
N MET A 149 -8.72 5.25 10.62
CA MET A 149 -10.06 4.71 10.41
C MET A 149 -11.15 5.65 10.97
N ARG A 150 -12.43 5.35 10.67
CA ARG A 150 -13.60 6.14 11.13
C ARG A 150 -13.73 6.28 12.65
N ALA A 151 -13.11 5.39 13.43
CA ALA A 151 -13.14 5.43 14.88
C ALA A 151 -12.08 6.36 15.50
N THR A 152 -11.24 6.99 14.70
CA THR A 152 -10.19 7.89 15.19
C THR A 152 -10.82 9.06 15.97
N GLY A 153 -10.36 9.23 17.23
CA GLY A 153 -10.89 10.24 18.13
C GLY A 153 -12.24 9.92 18.76
N MET A 154 -12.78 8.72 18.52
CA MET A 154 -13.99 8.24 19.18
C MET A 154 -13.64 7.55 20.52
N PRO A 155 -14.61 7.41 21.45
CA PRO A 155 -14.43 6.62 22.67
C PRO A 155 -14.06 5.16 22.35
N ASP A 156 -13.43 4.49 23.31
CA ASP A 156 -13.19 3.04 23.22
C ASP A 156 -14.50 2.30 23.00
N GLY A 157 -14.52 1.35 22.06
CA GLY A 157 -15.74 0.64 21.70
C GLY A 157 -15.64 -0.16 20.42
N GLN A 158 -16.78 -0.74 20.05
CA GLN A 158 -16.90 -1.54 18.84
C GLN A 158 -17.37 -0.66 17.67
N TYR A 159 -16.65 -0.77 16.57
CA TYR A 159 -16.90 -0.03 15.32
C TYR A 159 -16.84 -1.00 14.13
N THR A 160 -17.04 -0.50 12.91
CA THR A 160 -16.91 -1.30 11.70
C THR A 160 -15.89 -0.67 10.74
N LEU A 161 -15.11 -1.53 10.08
CA LEU A 161 -14.22 -1.16 8.99
C LEU A 161 -14.43 -2.14 7.83
N GLY A 162 -14.82 -1.62 6.66
CA GLY A 162 -15.09 -2.46 5.49
C GLY A 162 -16.19 -3.52 5.69
N GLY A 163 -17.11 -3.30 6.66
CA GLY A 163 -18.15 -4.26 7.03
C GLY A 163 -17.72 -5.32 8.06
N LEU A 164 -16.48 -5.28 8.54
CA LEU A 164 -15.96 -6.13 9.61
C LEU A 164 -15.98 -5.39 10.94
N ASP A 165 -16.29 -6.10 12.02
CA ASP A 165 -16.25 -5.54 13.37
C ASP A 165 -14.81 -5.33 13.82
N VAL A 166 -14.53 -4.16 14.39
CA VAL A 166 -13.24 -3.78 14.96
C VAL A 166 -13.44 -3.18 16.34
N ASN A 167 -12.53 -3.48 17.26
CA ASN A 167 -12.53 -2.86 18.58
C ASN A 167 -11.49 -1.74 18.61
N ALA A 168 -11.96 -0.50 18.69
CA ALA A 168 -11.09 0.64 18.94
C ALA A 168 -10.87 0.78 20.44
N VAL A 169 -9.62 0.85 20.86
CA VAL A 169 -9.22 1.07 22.24
C VAL A 169 -8.07 2.09 22.26
N SER A 170 -8.02 2.93 23.28
CA SER A 170 -7.08 4.06 23.39
C SER A 170 -5.60 3.66 23.46
N TYR A 171 -5.31 2.36 23.58
CA TYR A 171 -3.96 1.77 23.60
C TYR A 171 -3.78 0.72 22.49
N THR A 172 -4.51 0.79 21.39
CA THR A 172 -4.52 -0.26 20.37
C THR A 172 -3.15 -0.44 19.74
N HIS A 173 -2.62 -1.63 19.91
CA HIS A 173 -1.63 -2.21 19.01
C HIS A 173 -2.38 -3.01 17.95
N LEU A 174 -2.24 -2.62 16.70
CA LEU A 174 -2.71 -3.41 15.55
C LEU A 174 -1.72 -4.54 15.29
#